data_60adcc79a23846609b3f9801731f2511
#
_entry.id   60adcc79a23846609b3f9801731f2511
#
_cell.length_a   1.000
_cell.length_b   1.000
_cell.length_c   1.000
_cell.angle_alpha   90.00
_cell.angle_beta   90.00
_cell.angle_gamma   90.00
#
_symmetry.space_group_name_H-M   'P 1'
#
loop_
_entity.id
_entity.type
_entity.pdbx_description
1 polymer ?
#
loop_
_entity_poly.entity_id
_entity_poly.type
_entity_poly.pdbx_seq_one_letter_code
_entity_poly.pdbx_strand_id
1 'polypeptide(L)'
;ATGHVLDPYPEYWALSNQIVRPSVDFDPARIHDFLERNAGSWLAEKLRGEWLRSLGKRGEWGSFMAEFPYQEQADQELRCYHLQARLQNADPAVLVELRPLWFTLVDTPESCVPLLQALAREALVTPDDMWMRIRRLMEVKRLSGARAVASWLPAEQALGPSDLEKASTNPSTWLDRQPVNFAASRQGRELALIALARLSRDDPMGAYMRYARIDERFSAAERA
;
A
#
# COMPACT_ATOMS: atom_id res chain seq x y z
N ALA A 1 37.31 -6.99 30.24
CA ALA A 1 37.13 -8.03 29.22
C ALA A 1 36.40 -7.39 28.05
N THR A 2 37.03 -7.26 26.90
CA THR A 2 36.37 -6.86 25.66
C THR A 2 35.48 -8.02 25.24
N GLY A 3 34.15 -7.88 25.35
CA GLY A 3 33.19 -8.85 24.87
C GLY A 3 33.37 -9.12 23.38
N HIS A 4 33.10 -10.34 22.94
CA HIS A 4 33.15 -10.66 21.53
C HIS A 4 32.03 -9.94 20.78
N VAL A 5 32.25 -9.50 19.54
CA VAL A 5 31.29 -8.75 18.72
C VAL A 5 29.97 -9.53 18.52
N LEU A 6 29.98 -10.85 18.67
CA LEU A 6 28.80 -11.70 18.55
C LEU A 6 28.06 -11.95 19.88
N ASP A 7 28.57 -11.48 21.02
CA ASP A 7 27.96 -11.73 22.34
C ASP A 7 26.50 -11.27 22.43
N PRO A 8 26.05 -10.16 21.79
CA PRO A 8 24.66 -9.74 21.86
C PRO A 8 23.70 -10.57 21.01
N TYR A 9 24.19 -11.35 20.02
CA TYR A 9 23.32 -12.04 19.05
C TYR A 9 22.39 -13.10 19.65
N PRO A 10 22.83 -13.98 20.57
CA PRO A 10 21.92 -14.98 21.17
C PRO A 10 20.75 -14.33 21.89
N GLU A 11 20.99 -13.24 22.63
CA GLU A 11 19.93 -12.50 23.32
C GLU A 11 18.99 -11.80 22.32
N TYR A 12 19.55 -11.14 21.29
CA TYR A 12 18.78 -10.55 20.20
C TYR A 12 17.83 -11.58 19.55
N TRP A 13 18.33 -12.77 19.19
CA TRP A 13 17.47 -13.79 18.58
C TRP A 13 16.36 -14.29 19.51
N ALA A 14 16.66 -14.43 20.80
CA ALA A 14 15.66 -14.82 21.79
C ALA A 14 14.56 -13.76 21.92
N LEU A 15 14.92 -12.46 21.99
CA LEU A 15 14.00 -11.34 22.08
C LEU A 15 13.20 -11.18 20.78
N SER A 16 13.84 -11.24 19.62
CA SER A 16 13.18 -11.16 18.31
C SER A 16 12.11 -12.27 18.16
N ASN A 17 12.42 -13.50 18.58
CA ASN A 17 11.45 -14.59 18.56
C ASN A 17 10.26 -14.34 19.51
N GLN A 18 10.51 -13.77 20.69
CA GLN A 18 9.45 -13.40 21.63
C GLN A 18 8.56 -12.27 21.11
N ILE A 19 9.12 -11.30 20.39
CA ILE A 19 8.36 -10.22 19.74
C ILE A 19 7.38 -10.79 18.71
N VAL A 20 7.82 -11.75 17.89
CA VAL A 20 6.99 -12.36 16.84
C VAL A 20 5.93 -13.29 17.42
N ARG A 21 6.26 -14.00 18.51
CA ARG A 21 5.39 -14.97 19.18
C ARG A 21 5.37 -14.69 20.68
N PRO A 22 4.62 -13.65 21.12
CA PRO A 22 4.56 -13.32 22.53
C PRO A 22 4.02 -14.49 23.33
N SER A 23 4.78 -14.91 24.32
CA SER A 23 4.34 -15.88 25.33
C SER A 23 3.64 -15.15 26.48
N VAL A 24 3.03 -15.91 27.40
CA VAL A 24 2.43 -15.36 28.62
C VAL A 24 3.47 -14.62 29.49
N ASP A 25 4.74 -15.01 29.38
CA ASP A 25 5.87 -14.43 30.13
C ASP A 25 6.62 -13.35 29.33
N PHE A 26 6.01 -12.79 28.29
CA PHE A 26 6.62 -11.71 27.52
C PHE A 26 6.75 -10.46 28.38
N ASP A 27 8.01 -10.07 28.65
CA ASP A 27 8.33 -8.89 29.44
C ASP A 27 9.01 -7.82 28.55
N PRO A 28 8.34 -6.70 28.25
CA PRO A 28 8.91 -5.59 27.50
C PRO A 28 10.16 -4.97 28.14
N ALA A 29 10.32 -5.06 29.49
CA ALA A 29 11.49 -4.52 30.16
C ALA A 29 12.79 -5.15 29.65
N ARG A 30 12.78 -6.43 29.30
CA ARG A 30 13.94 -7.12 28.73
C ARG A 30 14.36 -6.55 27.38
N ILE A 31 13.41 -6.06 26.59
CA ILE A 31 13.72 -5.38 25.32
C ILE A 31 14.39 -4.05 25.62
N HIS A 32 13.83 -3.25 26.53
CA HIS A 32 14.43 -1.98 26.95
C HIS A 32 15.87 -2.17 27.45
N ASP A 33 16.10 -3.13 28.34
CA ASP A 33 17.43 -3.43 28.87
C ASP A 33 18.42 -3.78 27.75
N PHE A 34 18.00 -4.56 26.75
CA PHE A 34 18.83 -4.88 25.59
C PHE A 34 19.15 -3.64 24.74
N LEU A 35 18.11 -2.81 24.45
CA LEU A 35 18.25 -1.60 23.64
C LEU A 35 19.18 -0.58 24.31
N GLU A 36 19.10 -0.42 25.64
CA GLU A 36 19.97 0.46 26.40
C GLU A 36 21.44 -0.02 26.38
N ARG A 37 21.66 -1.31 26.68
CA ARG A 37 23.03 -1.88 26.71
C ARG A 37 23.70 -1.88 25.34
N ASN A 38 22.94 -1.92 24.26
CA ASN A 38 23.43 -1.96 22.88
C ASN A 38 23.11 -0.67 22.11
N ALA A 39 22.89 0.43 22.81
CA ALA A 39 22.51 1.71 22.18
C ALA A 39 23.48 2.11 21.05
N GLY A 40 22.94 2.60 19.94
CA GLY A 40 23.69 2.98 18.75
C GLY A 40 24.19 1.81 17.89
N SER A 41 23.92 0.55 18.29
CA SER A 41 24.28 -0.61 17.47
C SER A 41 23.19 -0.93 16.44
N TRP A 42 23.61 -1.56 15.33
CA TRP A 42 22.69 -2.08 14.33
C TRP A 42 21.67 -3.09 14.91
N LEU A 43 22.09 -3.89 15.91
CA LEU A 43 21.20 -4.86 16.55
C LEU A 43 20.10 -4.18 17.37
N ALA A 44 20.43 -3.10 18.09
CA ALA A 44 19.44 -2.33 18.83
C ALA A 44 18.43 -1.69 17.88
N GLU A 45 18.89 -1.05 16.80
CA GLU A 45 18.05 -0.43 15.80
C GLU A 45 17.12 -1.47 15.13
N LYS A 46 17.66 -2.64 14.78
CA LYS A 46 16.89 -3.73 14.20
C LYS A 46 15.84 -4.28 15.15
N LEU A 47 16.19 -4.57 16.41
CA LEU A 47 15.26 -5.10 17.41
C LEU A 47 14.13 -4.10 17.70
N ARG A 48 14.48 -2.80 17.81
CA ARG A 48 13.50 -1.72 17.99
C ARG A 48 12.50 -1.69 16.82
N GLY A 49 12.99 -1.76 15.58
CA GLY A 49 12.14 -1.82 14.40
C GLY A 49 11.20 -3.03 14.37
N GLU A 50 11.68 -4.22 14.77
CA GLU A 50 10.85 -5.42 14.89
C GLU A 50 9.78 -5.26 15.98
N TRP A 51 10.15 -4.70 17.12
CA TRP A 51 9.24 -4.44 18.22
C TRP A 51 8.16 -3.43 17.83
N LEU A 52 8.55 -2.30 17.22
CA LEU A 52 7.62 -1.30 16.71
C LEU A 52 6.62 -1.89 15.70
N ARG A 53 7.06 -2.75 14.78
CA ARG A 53 6.14 -3.44 13.85
C ARG A 53 5.14 -4.31 14.61
N SER A 54 5.60 -5.02 15.62
CA SER A 54 4.72 -5.85 16.44
C SER A 54 3.70 -5.02 17.21
N LEU A 55 4.14 -3.92 17.83
CA LEU A 55 3.24 -2.97 18.51
C LEU A 55 2.20 -2.36 17.56
N GLY A 56 2.65 -1.92 16.38
CA GLY A 56 1.79 -1.37 15.34
C GLY A 56 0.75 -2.37 14.84
N LYS A 57 1.14 -3.62 14.59
CA LYS A 57 0.22 -4.71 14.19
C LYS A 57 -0.85 -4.99 15.25
N ARG A 58 -0.51 -4.87 16.53
CA ARG A 58 -1.45 -5.08 17.63
C ARG A 58 -2.24 -3.83 18.00
N GLY A 59 -1.93 -2.67 17.42
CA GLY A 59 -2.58 -1.40 17.75
C GLY A 59 -2.20 -0.86 19.14
N GLU A 60 -1.05 -1.24 19.66
CA GLU A 60 -0.53 -0.78 20.97
C GLU A 60 0.10 0.60 20.82
N TRP A 61 -0.72 1.58 20.43
CA TRP A 61 -0.26 2.91 20.01
C TRP A 61 0.48 3.69 21.10
N GLY A 62 0.11 3.52 22.39
CA GLY A 62 0.79 4.16 23.49
C GLY A 62 2.26 3.75 23.58
N SER A 63 2.53 2.45 23.59
CA SER A 63 3.89 1.90 23.61
C SER A 63 4.64 2.21 22.30
N PHE A 64 3.95 2.16 21.17
CA PHE A 64 4.52 2.52 19.87
C PHE A 64 5.01 3.97 19.86
N MET A 65 4.18 4.93 20.27
CA MET A 65 4.52 6.35 20.27
C MET A 65 5.62 6.71 21.27
N ALA A 66 5.71 5.97 22.38
CA ALA A 66 6.80 6.14 23.36
C ALA A 66 8.15 5.70 22.80
N GLU A 67 8.17 4.63 21.98
CA GLU A 67 9.42 4.03 21.47
C GLU A 67 9.85 4.57 20.11
N PHE A 68 8.90 4.96 19.24
CA PHE A 68 9.15 5.39 17.87
C PHE A 68 10.17 6.55 17.73
N PRO A 69 10.24 7.56 18.63
CA PRO A 69 11.22 8.64 18.54
C PRO A 69 12.68 8.17 18.57
N TYR A 70 12.94 6.98 19.12
CA TYR A 70 14.29 6.42 19.23
C TYR A 70 14.68 5.55 18.01
N GLN A 71 13.77 5.35 17.05
CA GLN A 71 14.05 4.64 15.80
C GLN A 71 14.66 5.61 14.79
N GLU A 72 15.95 5.48 14.51
CA GLU A 72 16.67 6.41 13.63
C GLU A 72 16.30 6.23 12.16
N GLN A 73 16.10 4.98 11.72
CA GLN A 73 15.83 4.63 10.33
C GLN A 73 14.46 3.95 10.19
N ALA A 74 13.40 4.74 10.32
CA ALA A 74 12.05 4.25 10.08
C ALA A 74 11.81 4.06 8.57
N ASP A 75 11.50 2.82 8.16
CA ASP A 75 11.03 2.52 6.82
C ASP A 75 9.57 2.93 6.59
N GLN A 76 9.06 2.70 5.38
CA GLN A 76 7.70 3.11 5.02
C GLN A 76 6.63 2.39 5.86
N GLU A 77 6.85 1.13 6.25
CA GLU A 77 5.93 0.39 7.11
C GLU A 77 5.79 1.05 8.47
N LEU A 78 6.92 1.36 9.12
CA LEU A 78 6.95 2.03 10.43
C LEU A 78 6.40 3.45 10.39
N ARG A 79 6.69 4.20 9.32
CA ARG A 79 6.10 5.54 9.11
C ARG A 79 4.58 5.48 9.01
N CYS A 80 4.04 4.47 8.31
CA CYS A 80 2.59 4.28 8.25
C CYS A 80 2.00 3.91 9.61
N TYR A 81 2.62 3.06 10.42
CA TYR A 81 2.17 2.83 11.78
C TYR A 81 2.20 4.09 12.64
N HIS A 82 3.23 4.90 12.52
CA HIS A 82 3.30 6.19 13.22
C HIS A 82 2.15 7.13 12.81
N LEU A 83 1.87 7.23 11.52
CA LEU A 83 0.72 8.01 11.03
C LEU A 83 -0.62 7.44 11.49
N GLN A 84 -0.77 6.11 11.57
CA GLN A 84 -1.96 5.49 12.16
C GLN A 84 -2.12 5.88 13.64
N ALA A 85 -1.04 5.80 14.43
CA ALA A 85 -1.06 6.18 15.84
C ALA A 85 -1.48 7.65 16.03
N ARG A 86 -0.94 8.56 15.21
CA ARG A 86 -1.33 9.98 15.21
C ARG A 86 -2.79 10.18 14.80
N LEU A 87 -3.25 9.44 13.79
CA LEU A 87 -4.66 9.50 13.35
C LEU A 87 -5.63 9.03 14.45
N GLN A 88 -5.26 7.99 15.21
CA GLN A 88 -6.04 7.54 16.38
C GLN A 88 -6.08 8.59 17.50
N ASN A 89 -5.05 9.40 17.62
CA ASN A 89 -5.01 10.53 18.55
C ASN A 89 -5.69 11.80 17.99
N ALA A 90 -6.50 11.66 16.93
CA ALA A 90 -7.25 12.73 16.29
C ALA A 90 -6.37 13.92 15.80
N ASP A 91 -5.14 13.64 15.34
CA ASP A 91 -4.27 14.66 14.72
C ASP A 91 -4.75 14.94 13.28
N PRO A 92 -5.36 16.11 13.00
CA PRO A 92 -5.91 16.42 11.68
C PRO A 92 -4.83 16.65 10.61
N ALA A 93 -3.59 16.95 11.01
CA ALA A 93 -2.49 17.18 10.08
C ALA A 93 -2.11 15.90 9.33
N VAL A 94 -2.37 14.71 9.91
CA VAL A 94 -2.04 13.43 9.31
C VAL A 94 -2.67 13.25 7.93
N LEU A 95 -3.93 13.62 7.75
CA LEU A 95 -4.62 13.46 6.47
C LEU A 95 -4.00 14.31 5.36
N VAL A 96 -3.48 15.49 5.70
CA VAL A 96 -2.76 16.36 4.74
C VAL A 96 -1.41 15.74 4.38
N GLU A 97 -0.68 15.20 5.37
CA GLU A 97 0.61 14.53 5.17
C GLU A 97 0.46 13.24 4.34
N LEU A 98 -0.68 12.56 4.42
CA LEU A 98 -0.96 11.33 3.70
C LEU A 98 -1.23 11.53 2.21
N ARG A 99 -1.79 12.67 1.80
CA ARG A 99 -2.24 12.88 0.42
C ARG A 99 -1.13 12.65 -0.62
N PRO A 100 0.13 13.09 -0.44
CA PRO A 100 1.22 12.76 -1.36
C PRO A 100 1.50 11.26 -1.49
N LEU A 101 1.32 10.47 -0.42
CA LEU A 101 1.53 9.03 -0.46
C LEU A 101 0.54 8.30 -1.39
N TRP A 102 -0.68 8.85 -1.56
CA TRP A 102 -1.64 8.33 -2.53
C TRP A 102 -1.05 8.25 -3.94
N PHE A 103 -0.29 9.25 -4.35
CA PHE A 103 0.25 9.36 -5.70
C PHE A 103 1.63 8.70 -5.87
N THR A 104 2.39 8.56 -4.81
CA THR A 104 3.78 8.10 -4.88
C THR A 104 3.98 6.65 -4.48
N LEU A 105 3.16 6.14 -3.56
CA LEU A 105 3.34 4.82 -2.96
C LEU A 105 2.80 3.71 -3.88
N VAL A 106 3.68 2.99 -4.55
CA VAL A 106 3.35 1.86 -5.44
C VAL A 106 3.38 0.54 -4.67
N ASP A 107 4.50 0.24 -4.02
CA ASP A 107 4.59 -0.88 -3.09
C ASP A 107 4.01 -0.43 -1.74
N THR A 108 2.76 -0.83 -1.51
CA THR A 108 2.00 -0.40 -0.34
C THR A 108 2.12 -1.43 0.78
N PRO A 109 2.90 -1.14 1.86
CA PRO A 109 2.87 -1.97 3.06
C PRO A 109 1.45 -2.09 3.63
N GLU A 110 1.15 -3.22 4.27
CA GLU A 110 -0.17 -3.43 4.88
C GLU A 110 -0.53 -2.32 5.90
N SER A 111 0.46 -1.82 6.63
CA SER A 111 0.29 -0.70 7.55
C SER A 111 -0.19 0.60 6.89
N CYS A 112 0.05 0.79 5.58
CA CYS A 112 -0.38 1.99 4.87
C CYS A 112 -1.82 1.89 4.34
N VAL A 113 -2.38 0.69 4.21
CA VAL A 113 -3.71 0.47 3.62
C VAL A 113 -4.82 1.20 4.39
N PRO A 114 -4.92 1.13 5.74
CA PRO A 114 -5.95 1.85 6.49
C PRO A 114 -5.89 3.37 6.30
N LEU A 115 -4.68 3.91 6.13
CA LEU A 115 -4.46 5.34 5.91
C LEU A 115 -4.97 5.79 4.53
N LEU A 116 -4.65 5.01 3.47
CA LEU A 116 -5.15 5.28 2.12
C LEU A 116 -6.68 5.14 2.06
N GLN A 117 -7.25 4.17 2.78
CA GLN A 117 -8.69 4.02 2.91
C GLN A 117 -9.33 5.21 3.63
N ALA A 118 -8.68 5.76 4.64
CA ALA A 118 -9.15 6.97 5.31
C ALA A 118 -9.22 8.17 4.36
N LEU A 119 -8.22 8.37 3.47
CA LEU A 119 -8.26 9.42 2.45
C LEU A 119 -9.47 9.27 1.52
N ALA A 120 -9.79 8.04 1.11
CA ALA A 120 -10.93 7.76 0.25
C ALA A 120 -12.25 8.03 0.99
N ARG A 121 -12.38 7.57 2.23
CA ARG A 121 -13.57 7.72 3.06
C ARG A 121 -13.87 9.18 3.41
N GLU A 122 -12.84 9.97 3.69
CA GLU A 122 -12.95 11.40 3.99
C GLU A 122 -13.02 12.28 2.74
N ALA A 123 -13.18 11.67 1.54
CA ALA A 123 -13.27 12.35 0.24
C ALA A 123 -12.08 13.31 -0.05
N LEU A 124 -10.90 13.00 0.49
CA LEU A 124 -9.65 13.75 0.25
C LEU A 124 -8.95 13.35 -1.05
N VAL A 125 -9.44 12.29 -1.68
CA VAL A 125 -9.09 11.84 -3.03
C VAL A 125 -10.37 11.66 -3.82
N THR A 126 -10.32 12.09 -5.09
CA THR A 126 -11.45 12.00 -6.02
C THR A 126 -11.56 10.62 -6.66
N PRO A 127 -12.70 10.26 -7.28
CA PRO A 127 -12.78 9.05 -8.10
C PRO A 127 -11.74 9.02 -9.24
N ASP A 128 -11.37 10.17 -9.80
CA ASP A 128 -10.31 10.26 -10.82
C ASP A 128 -8.94 9.93 -10.24
N ASP A 129 -8.63 10.39 -9.02
CA ASP A 129 -7.41 10.00 -8.29
C ASP A 129 -7.38 8.48 -8.01
N MET A 130 -8.54 7.89 -7.70
CA MET A 130 -8.65 6.44 -7.48
C MET A 130 -8.36 5.66 -8.78
N TRP A 131 -8.94 6.07 -9.90
CA TRP A 131 -8.68 5.47 -11.20
C TRP A 131 -7.22 5.63 -11.64
N MET A 132 -6.63 6.81 -11.43
CA MET A 132 -5.20 7.04 -11.70
C MET A 132 -4.34 6.04 -10.92
N ARG A 133 -4.63 5.84 -9.63
CA ARG A 133 -3.91 4.89 -8.78
C ARG A 133 -4.12 3.44 -9.23
N ILE A 134 -5.36 3.05 -9.60
CA ILE A 134 -5.67 1.72 -10.14
C ILE A 134 -4.83 1.46 -11.38
N ARG A 135 -4.83 2.37 -12.37
CA ARG A 135 -4.03 2.23 -13.60
C ARG A 135 -2.55 2.03 -13.27
N ARG A 136 -1.98 2.88 -12.41
CA ARG A 136 -0.58 2.80 -12.00
C ARG A 136 -0.23 1.45 -11.35
N LEU A 137 -1.09 0.95 -10.46
CA LEU A 137 -0.90 -0.36 -9.83
C LEU A 137 -0.98 -1.51 -10.84
N MET A 138 -1.88 -1.41 -11.83
CA MET A 138 -2.00 -2.39 -12.92
C MET A 138 -0.78 -2.38 -13.84
N GLU A 139 -0.19 -1.22 -14.13
CA GLU A 139 1.05 -1.09 -14.91
C GLU A 139 2.21 -1.87 -14.30
N VAL A 140 2.34 -1.83 -12.98
CA VAL A 140 3.39 -2.52 -12.22
C VAL A 140 2.96 -3.89 -11.71
N LYS A 141 1.82 -4.42 -12.21
CA LYS A 141 1.30 -5.76 -11.90
C LYS A 141 0.93 -5.96 -10.41
N ARG A 142 0.51 -4.92 -9.72
CA ARG A 142 0.04 -4.97 -8.33
C ARG A 142 -1.48 -5.14 -8.26
N LEU A 143 -1.99 -6.26 -8.79
CA LEU A 143 -3.43 -6.53 -8.91
C LEU A 143 -4.17 -6.48 -7.56
N SER A 144 -3.58 -7.01 -6.48
CA SER A 144 -4.21 -6.98 -5.15
C SER A 144 -4.41 -5.56 -4.65
N GLY A 145 -3.39 -4.70 -4.80
CA GLY A 145 -3.49 -3.28 -4.48
C GLY A 145 -4.53 -2.55 -5.33
N ALA A 146 -4.57 -2.82 -6.64
CA ALA A 146 -5.56 -2.24 -7.54
C ALA A 146 -6.99 -2.65 -7.16
N ARG A 147 -7.22 -3.92 -6.78
CA ARG A 147 -8.52 -4.40 -6.27
C ARG A 147 -8.92 -3.71 -4.96
N ALA A 148 -7.97 -3.52 -4.05
CA ALA A 148 -8.24 -2.80 -2.80
C ALA A 148 -8.73 -1.38 -3.08
N VAL A 149 -8.05 -0.62 -3.95
CA VAL A 149 -8.47 0.73 -4.34
C VAL A 149 -9.81 0.71 -5.08
N ALA A 150 -10.02 -0.27 -5.98
CA ALA A 150 -11.28 -0.41 -6.72
C ALA A 150 -12.50 -0.64 -5.80
N SER A 151 -12.31 -1.27 -4.64
CA SER A 151 -13.38 -1.46 -3.66
C SER A 151 -13.82 -0.16 -2.95
N TRP A 152 -13.06 0.91 -3.09
CA TRP A 152 -13.37 2.24 -2.53
C TRP A 152 -14.04 3.17 -3.55
N LEU A 153 -14.16 2.75 -4.81
CA LEU A 153 -14.87 3.52 -5.83
C LEU A 153 -16.35 3.72 -5.46
N PRO A 154 -16.96 4.83 -5.89
CA PRO A 154 -18.40 5.03 -5.75
C PRO A 154 -19.20 3.89 -6.40
N ALA A 155 -20.40 3.62 -5.87
CA ALA A 155 -21.23 2.48 -6.29
C ALA A 155 -21.53 2.47 -7.79
N GLU A 156 -21.71 3.65 -8.41
CA GLU A 156 -21.94 3.83 -9.85
C GLU A 156 -20.72 3.49 -10.71
N GLN A 157 -19.53 3.40 -10.11
CA GLN A 157 -18.27 3.05 -10.76
C GLN A 157 -17.70 1.72 -10.25
N ALA A 158 -18.46 0.97 -9.47
CA ALA A 158 -18.02 -0.29 -8.90
C ALA A 158 -17.63 -1.31 -9.99
N LEU A 159 -16.58 -2.07 -9.70
CA LEU A 159 -16.08 -3.15 -10.55
C LEU A 159 -16.52 -4.51 -10.00
N GLY A 160 -16.72 -5.45 -10.91
CA GLY A 160 -16.80 -6.85 -10.54
C GLY A 160 -15.45 -7.40 -10.02
N PRO A 161 -15.47 -8.46 -9.19
CA PRO A 161 -14.29 -8.96 -8.50
C PRO A 161 -13.17 -9.44 -9.43
N SER A 162 -13.46 -9.76 -10.67
CA SER A 162 -12.49 -10.26 -11.66
C SER A 162 -12.26 -9.32 -12.86
N ASP A 163 -12.87 -8.13 -12.89
CA ASP A 163 -12.81 -7.26 -14.08
C ASP A 163 -11.39 -6.79 -14.40
N LEU A 164 -10.65 -6.32 -13.39
CA LEU A 164 -9.25 -5.90 -13.55
C LEU A 164 -8.35 -7.05 -14.04
N GLU A 165 -8.55 -8.25 -13.48
CA GLU A 165 -7.78 -9.43 -13.88
C GLU A 165 -8.07 -9.84 -15.32
N LYS A 166 -9.36 -9.95 -15.69
CA LYS A 166 -9.77 -10.32 -17.05
C LYS A 166 -9.27 -9.33 -18.09
N ALA A 167 -9.38 -8.02 -17.82
CA ALA A 167 -8.90 -6.96 -18.71
C ALA A 167 -7.38 -7.01 -18.92
N SER A 168 -6.61 -7.45 -17.92
CA SER A 168 -5.14 -7.45 -17.96
C SER A 168 -4.51 -8.78 -18.40
N THR A 169 -5.18 -9.92 -18.19
CA THR A 169 -4.61 -11.25 -18.49
C THR A 169 -4.68 -11.59 -19.97
N ASN A 170 -5.84 -11.38 -20.60
CA ASN A 170 -6.06 -11.62 -22.02
C ASN A 170 -6.72 -10.40 -22.69
N PRO A 171 -5.99 -9.27 -22.79
CA PRO A 171 -6.58 -7.99 -23.15
C PRO A 171 -7.23 -7.97 -24.53
N SER A 172 -6.64 -8.61 -25.56
CA SER A 172 -7.22 -8.67 -26.90
C SER A 172 -8.57 -9.39 -26.90
N THR A 173 -8.61 -10.60 -26.35
CA THR A 173 -9.84 -11.41 -26.27
C THR A 173 -10.90 -10.73 -25.38
N TRP A 174 -10.46 -10.08 -24.30
CA TRP A 174 -11.34 -9.35 -23.42
C TRP A 174 -12.00 -8.18 -24.16
N LEU A 175 -11.22 -7.33 -24.85
CA LEU A 175 -11.72 -6.20 -25.64
C LEU A 175 -12.68 -6.63 -26.76
N ASP A 176 -12.37 -7.72 -27.46
CA ASP A 176 -13.18 -8.23 -28.58
C ASP A 176 -14.55 -8.80 -28.13
N ARG A 177 -14.67 -9.21 -26.86
CA ARG A 177 -15.91 -9.74 -26.28
C ARG A 177 -16.80 -8.69 -25.63
N GLN A 178 -16.34 -7.43 -25.54
CA GLN A 178 -17.15 -6.39 -24.91
C GLN A 178 -18.33 -5.99 -25.80
N PRO A 179 -19.49 -5.65 -25.22
CA PRO A 179 -20.61 -5.11 -25.97
C PRO A 179 -20.24 -3.74 -26.56
N VAL A 180 -20.88 -3.35 -27.68
CA VAL A 180 -20.57 -2.12 -28.44
C VAL A 180 -20.59 -0.86 -27.56
N ASN A 181 -21.37 -0.84 -26.51
CA ASN A 181 -21.55 0.32 -25.63
C ASN A 181 -20.79 0.21 -24.31
N PHE A 182 -19.88 -0.76 -24.12
CA PHE A 182 -19.22 -0.95 -22.83
C PHE A 182 -18.41 0.28 -22.38
N ALA A 183 -17.80 1.00 -23.31
CA ALA A 183 -17.05 2.20 -23.06
C ALA A 183 -17.93 3.46 -22.84
N ALA A 184 -19.27 3.32 -22.85
CA ALA A 184 -20.15 4.43 -22.49
C ALA A 184 -20.06 4.78 -21.00
N SER A 185 -19.79 3.80 -20.14
CA SER A 185 -19.59 4.02 -18.71
C SER A 185 -18.14 4.37 -18.38
N ARG A 186 -17.91 5.06 -17.25
CA ARG A 186 -16.55 5.38 -16.78
C ARG A 186 -15.74 4.12 -16.55
N GLN A 187 -16.26 3.15 -15.82
CA GLN A 187 -15.57 1.88 -15.54
C GLN A 187 -15.22 1.11 -16.82
N GLY A 188 -16.10 1.12 -17.81
CA GLY A 188 -15.82 0.49 -19.12
C GLY A 188 -14.63 1.15 -19.83
N ARG A 189 -14.56 2.49 -19.86
CA ARG A 189 -13.42 3.22 -20.43
C ARG A 189 -12.13 2.94 -19.68
N GLU A 190 -12.16 2.95 -18.34
CA GLU A 190 -10.97 2.68 -17.52
C GLU A 190 -10.44 1.25 -17.70
N LEU A 191 -11.32 0.27 -17.74
CA LEU A 191 -10.95 -1.12 -18.06
C LEU A 191 -10.39 -1.25 -19.48
N ALA A 192 -10.95 -0.50 -20.45
CA ALA A 192 -10.40 -0.43 -21.79
C ALA A 192 -8.96 0.12 -21.79
N LEU A 193 -8.71 1.22 -21.09
CA LEU A 193 -7.36 1.80 -20.98
C LEU A 193 -6.36 0.82 -20.37
N ILE A 194 -6.74 0.10 -19.32
CA ILE A 194 -5.89 -0.94 -18.71
C ILE A 194 -5.58 -2.06 -19.71
N ALA A 195 -6.60 -2.54 -20.44
CA ALA A 195 -6.43 -3.60 -21.41
C ALA A 195 -5.58 -3.14 -22.61
N LEU A 196 -5.82 -1.94 -23.14
CA LEU A 196 -5.06 -1.35 -24.23
C LEU A 196 -3.60 -1.09 -23.87
N ALA A 197 -3.34 -0.52 -22.68
CA ALA A 197 -1.99 -0.32 -22.17
C ALA A 197 -1.21 -1.63 -22.01
N ARG A 198 -1.91 -2.71 -21.61
CA ARG A 198 -1.28 -4.04 -21.52
C ARG A 198 -1.03 -4.62 -22.90
N LEU A 199 -2.00 -4.52 -23.82
CA LEU A 199 -1.91 -5.06 -25.18
C LEU A 199 -0.83 -4.34 -26.00
N SER A 200 -0.72 -3.01 -25.86
CA SER A 200 0.22 -2.19 -26.64
C SER A 200 1.69 -2.58 -26.46
N ARG A 201 2.03 -3.26 -25.37
CA ARG A 201 3.40 -3.76 -25.12
C ARG A 201 3.78 -4.91 -26.03
N ASP A 202 2.81 -5.75 -26.39
CA ASP A 202 3.03 -6.96 -27.17
C ASP A 202 2.52 -6.81 -28.61
N ASP A 203 1.43 -6.04 -28.82
CA ASP A 203 0.79 -5.78 -30.11
C ASP A 203 0.29 -4.32 -30.19
N PRO A 204 1.16 -3.35 -30.51
CA PRO A 204 0.80 -1.94 -30.61
C PRO A 204 -0.28 -1.66 -31.67
N MET A 205 -0.21 -2.34 -32.83
CA MET A 205 -1.16 -2.16 -33.92
C MET A 205 -2.53 -2.71 -33.53
N GLY A 206 -2.57 -3.90 -32.94
CA GLY A 206 -3.81 -4.49 -32.44
C GLY A 206 -4.48 -3.66 -31.33
N ALA A 207 -3.67 -2.99 -30.49
CA ALA A 207 -4.17 -2.04 -29.49
C ALA A 207 -4.77 -0.80 -30.17
N TYR A 208 -4.07 -0.21 -31.14
CA TYR A 208 -4.56 0.95 -31.89
C TYR A 208 -5.88 0.67 -32.62
N MET A 209 -5.99 -0.46 -33.31
CA MET A 209 -7.22 -0.85 -34.02
C MET A 209 -8.43 -0.99 -33.08
N ARG A 210 -8.21 -1.46 -31.86
CA ARG A 210 -9.28 -1.57 -30.85
C ARG A 210 -9.61 -0.25 -30.20
N TYR A 211 -8.60 0.59 -29.93
CA TYR A 211 -8.81 1.95 -29.45
C TYR A 211 -9.66 2.77 -30.43
N ALA A 212 -9.35 2.73 -31.72
CA ALA A 212 -10.07 3.47 -32.76
C ALA A 212 -11.60 3.16 -32.81
N ARG A 213 -12.04 1.98 -32.33
CA ARG A 213 -13.47 1.62 -32.25
C ARG A 213 -14.19 2.34 -31.13
N ILE A 214 -13.49 2.82 -30.11
CA ILE A 214 -14.07 3.40 -28.89
C ILE A 214 -13.56 4.81 -28.61
N ASP A 215 -12.71 5.37 -29.46
CA ASP A 215 -12.08 6.69 -29.26
C ASP A 215 -13.10 7.81 -28.99
N GLU A 216 -14.21 7.81 -29.70
CA GLU A 216 -15.26 8.81 -29.54
C GLU A 216 -15.93 8.78 -28.15
N ARG A 217 -15.74 7.72 -27.38
CA ARG A 217 -16.27 7.57 -26.02
C ARG A 217 -15.41 8.26 -24.97
N PHE A 218 -14.17 8.59 -25.31
CA PHE A 218 -13.24 9.27 -24.40
C PHE A 218 -13.41 10.79 -24.51
N SER A 219 -13.40 11.46 -23.36
CA SER A 219 -13.33 12.91 -23.30
C SER A 219 -11.96 13.41 -23.77
N ALA A 220 -11.85 14.71 -24.08
CA ALA A 220 -10.57 15.32 -24.45
C ALA A 220 -9.50 15.13 -23.35
N ALA A 221 -9.90 15.20 -22.09
CA ALA A 221 -8.99 14.99 -20.95
C ALA A 221 -8.52 13.53 -20.81
N GLU A 222 -9.36 12.56 -21.20
CA GLU A 222 -8.99 11.13 -21.17
C GLU A 222 -8.11 10.73 -22.36
N ARG A 223 -8.08 11.55 -23.44
CA ARG A 223 -7.24 11.36 -24.64
C ARG A 223 -5.88 12.04 -24.55
N ALA A 224 -5.71 13.04 -23.67
CA ALA A 224 -4.46 13.76 -23.43
C ALA A 224 -3.50 12.97 -22.55
#